data_c84b928cb3a8db04eb63cd207e3924d3
#
_entry.id   c84b928cb3a8db04eb63cd207e3924d3
#
_cell.length_a   1.000
_cell.length_b   1.000
_cell.length_c   1.000
_cell.angle_alpha   90.00
_cell.angle_beta   90.00
_cell.angle_gamma   90.00
#
_symmetry.space_group_name_H-M   'P 1'
#
loop_
_entity.id
_entity.type
_entity.pdbx_description
1 polymer ?
#
loop_
_entity_poly.entity_id
_entity_poly.type
_entity_poly.pdbx_seq_one_letter_code
_entity_poly.pdbx_strand_id
1 'polypeptide(L)'
;MRNEVLRYERIRNLRIDRNLSQREAALLNVRQNTYSQYEIGVLNYPIDVLIRLACYYNTSVDYLLGLTDERTPYPRAKNRDF
;
A
#
# COMPACT_ATOMS: atom_id res chain seq x y z
N MET A 1 -17.36 -3.46 -16.41
CA MET A 1 -16.81 -3.76 -16.04
C MET A 1 -15.77 -3.60 -15.83
N ARG A 2 -15.23 -3.67 -15.31
CA ARG A 2 -14.16 -3.56 -15.16
C ARG A 2 -13.38 -4.46 -14.86
N ASN A 3 -12.73 -4.61 -14.88
CA ASN A 3 -12.19 -5.23 -14.65
C ASN A 3 -11.11 -5.62 -14.56
N GLU A 4 -10.62 -5.69 -14.79
CA GLU A 4 -9.54 -6.24 -14.90
C GLU A 4 -8.47 -5.54 -14.41
N VAL A 5 -8.76 -4.65 -13.76
CA VAL A 5 -7.92 -3.75 -13.06
C VAL A 5 -7.27 -4.42 -11.89
N LEU A 6 -6.04 -4.07 -11.58
CA LEU A 6 -5.34 -4.61 -10.44
C LEU A 6 -6.05 -4.22 -9.16
N ARG A 7 -6.15 -5.19 -8.23
CA ARG A 7 -6.88 -5.02 -7.03
C ARG A 7 -6.43 -3.88 -6.17
N TYR A 8 -5.17 -3.63 -6.04
CA TYR A 8 -4.63 -2.59 -5.16
C TYR A 8 -3.83 -1.61 -5.99
N GLU A 9 -4.50 -1.07 -6.98
CA GLU A 9 -3.87 -0.23 -7.98
C GLU A 9 -3.22 1.00 -7.38
N ARG A 10 -3.81 1.58 -6.35
CA ARG A 10 -3.24 2.78 -5.73
C ARG A 10 -1.91 2.53 -5.08
N ILE A 11 -1.73 1.35 -4.49
CA ILE A 11 -0.45 1.02 -3.86
C ILE A 11 0.64 0.95 -4.91
N ARG A 12 0.35 0.31 -6.03
CA ARG A 12 1.29 0.24 -7.13
C ARG A 12 1.60 1.62 -7.68
N ASN A 13 0.58 2.46 -7.83
CA ASN A 13 0.76 3.80 -8.39
C ASN A 13 1.60 4.67 -7.47
N LEU A 14 1.41 4.57 -6.16
CA LEU A 14 2.24 5.31 -5.21
C LEU A 14 3.70 4.89 -5.29
N ARG A 15 3.94 3.60 -5.45
CA ARG A 15 5.29 3.10 -5.60
C ARG A 15 5.95 3.68 -6.86
N ILE A 16 5.23 3.63 -7.97
CA ILE A 16 5.74 4.13 -9.24
C ILE A 16 5.99 5.64 -9.17
N ASP A 17 5.07 6.38 -8.56
CA ASP A 17 5.20 7.82 -8.42
C ASP A 17 6.44 8.21 -7.64
N ARG A 18 6.90 7.34 -6.74
CA ARG A 18 8.10 7.59 -5.97
C ARG A 18 9.34 6.98 -6.59
N ASN A 19 9.21 6.42 -7.80
CA ASN A 19 10.32 5.78 -8.50
C ASN A 19 10.92 4.63 -7.70
N LEU A 20 10.09 3.91 -6.94
CA LEU A 20 10.56 2.77 -6.16
C LEU A 20 10.34 1.50 -6.95
N SER A 21 11.33 0.61 -6.91
CA SER A 21 11.17 -0.72 -7.47
C SER A 21 10.35 -1.58 -6.49
N GLN A 22 9.85 -2.72 -6.96
CA GLN A 22 9.20 -3.66 -6.06
C GLN A 22 10.15 -4.14 -4.98
N ARG A 23 11.42 -4.28 -5.33
CA ARG A 23 12.43 -4.70 -4.37
C ARG A 23 12.58 -3.68 -3.24
N GLU A 24 12.57 -2.40 -3.59
CA GLU A 24 12.69 -1.35 -2.60
C GLU A 24 11.46 -1.29 -1.71
N ALA A 25 10.27 -1.42 -2.30
CA ALA A 25 9.05 -1.43 -1.52
C ALA A 25 8.99 -2.65 -0.59
N ALA A 26 9.56 -3.76 -1.03
CA ALA A 26 9.57 -4.98 -0.23
C ALA A 26 10.44 -4.88 1.02
N LEU A 27 11.29 -3.87 1.10
CA LEU A 27 12.09 -3.63 2.30
C LEU A 27 11.24 -3.28 3.52
N LEU A 28 9.94 -3.14 3.33
CA LEU A 28 8.99 -2.97 4.43
C LEU A 28 8.65 -4.30 5.09
N ASN A 29 9.61 -5.19 5.19
CA ASN A 29 9.53 -6.48 5.90
C ASN A 29 8.74 -7.56 5.18
N VAL A 30 8.80 -7.57 3.84
CA VAL A 30 8.24 -8.68 3.08
C VAL A 30 9.24 -9.08 2.01
N ARG A 31 9.15 -10.31 1.57
CA ARG A 31 10.00 -10.77 0.49
C ARG A 31 9.52 -10.16 -0.83
N GLN A 32 10.44 -9.93 -1.75
CA GLN A 32 10.09 -9.30 -3.02
C GLN A 32 9.05 -10.11 -3.79
N ASN A 33 9.22 -11.42 -3.87
CA ASN A 33 8.26 -12.23 -4.62
C ASN A 33 6.88 -12.25 -3.94
N THR A 34 6.83 -12.18 -2.61
CA THR A 34 5.57 -12.07 -1.90
C THR A 34 4.93 -10.71 -2.14
N TYR A 35 5.73 -9.65 -2.09
CA TYR A 35 5.22 -8.31 -2.34
C TYR A 35 4.65 -8.21 -3.76
N SER A 36 5.33 -8.82 -4.72
CA SER A 36 4.86 -8.84 -6.10
C SER A 36 3.46 -9.48 -6.20
N GLN A 37 3.23 -10.54 -5.44
CA GLN A 37 1.93 -11.20 -5.45
C GLN A 37 0.84 -10.34 -4.81
N TYR A 38 1.21 -9.47 -3.87
CA TYR A 38 0.26 -8.49 -3.35
C TYR A 38 -0.11 -7.49 -4.44
N GLU A 39 0.87 -6.96 -5.16
CA GLU A 39 0.59 -5.94 -6.17
C GLU A 39 -0.27 -6.45 -7.31
N ILE A 40 -0.05 -7.67 -7.74
CA ILE A 40 -0.85 -8.22 -8.84
C ILE A 40 -2.18 -8.82 -8.38
N GLY A 41 -2.43 -8.82 -7.06
CA GLY A 41 -3.72 -9.23 -6.53
C GLY A 41 -3.89 -10.71 -6.28
N VAL A 42 -2.83 -11.50 -6.39
CA VAL A 42 -2.88 -12.92 -6.08
C VAL A 42 -3.07 -13.14 -4.58
N LEU A 43 -2.42 -12.32 -3.77
CA LEU A 43 -2.55 -12.36 -2.32
C LEU A 43 -3.07 -11.03 -1.82
N ASN A 44 -3.82 -11.06 -0.74
CA ASN A 44 -4.24 -9.83 -0.08
C ASN A 44 -3.12 -9.29 0.78
N TYR A 45 -3.02 -7.97 0.88
CA TYR A 45 -2.05 -7.36 1.78
C TYR A 45 -2.45 -7.65 3.22
N PRO A 46 -1.52 -8.11 4.06
CA PRO A 46 -1.80 -8.22 5.50
C PRO A 46 -2.04 -6.84 6.10
N ILE A 47 -2.80 -6.80 7.17
CA ILE A 47 -3.16 -5.54 7.79
C ILE A 47 -1.93 -4.75 8.25
N ASP A 48 -0.96 -5.42 8.85
CA ASP A 48 0.25 -4.75 9.31
C ASP A 48 1.05 -4.15 8.16
N VAL A 49 1.08 -4.82 7.03
CA VAL A 49 1.75 -4.29 5.84
C VAL A 49 1.02 -3.06 5.32
N LEU A 50 -0.32 -3.11 5.31
CA LEU A 50 -1.10 -1.94 4.89
C LEU A 50 -0.83 -0.74 5.78
N ILE A 51 -0.75 -0.95 7.08
CA ILE A 51 -0.46 0.15 8.01
C ILE A 51 0.93 0.74 7.73
N ARG A 52 1.92 -0.11 7.52
CA ARG A 52 3.27 0.37 7.21
C ARG A 52 3.31 1.12 5.90
N LEU A 53 2.62 0.63 4.88
CA LEU A 53 2.57 1.33 3.61
C LEU A 53 1.89 2.69 3.74
N ALA A 54 0.79 2.75 4.49
CA ALA A 54 0.10 4.01 4.70
C ALA A 54 1.01 5.02 5.38
N CYS A 55 1.74 4.58 6.40
CA CYS A 55 2.70 5.45 7.08
C CYS A 55 3.83 5.87 6.17
N TYR A 56 4.36 4.93 5.40
CA TYR A 56 5.48 5.21 4.50
C TYR A 56 5.10 6.22 3.43
N TYR A 57 3.92 6.06 2.84
CA TYR A 57 3.46 6.96 1.78
C TYR A 57 2.73 8.18 2.33
N ASN A 58 2.63 8.29 3.65
CA ASN A 58 1.97 9.41 4.31
C ASN A 58 0.53 9.58 3.83
N THR A 59 -0.22 8.50 3.91
CA THR A 59 -1.62 8.49 3.52
C THR A 59 -2.40 7.57 4.47
N SER A 60 -3.65 7.26 4.14
CA SER A 60 -4.47 6.39 4.97
C SER A 60 -4.61 5.01 4.32
N VAL A 61 -4.93 4.02 5.12
CA VAL A 61 -5.27 2.70 4.60
C VAL A 61 -6.51 2.79 3.70
N ASP A 62 -7.47 3.65 4.06
CA ASP A 62 -8.65 3.85 3.23
C ASP A 62 -8.27 4.31 1.82
N TYR A 63 -7.32 5.23 1.71
CA TYR A 63 -6.86 5.67 0.40
C TYR A 63 -6.19 4.54 -0.36
N LEU A 64 -5.38 3.75 0.33
CA LEU A 64 -4.69 2.63 -0.32
C LEU A 64 -5.67 1.61 -0.89
N LEU A 65 -6.80 1.42 -0.21
CA LEU A 65 -7.79 0.45 -0.62
C LEU A 65 -8.82 1.01 -1.59
N GLY A 66 -8.72 2.30 -1.91
CA GLY A 66 -9.66 2.90 -2.85
C GLY A 66 -11.00 3.27 -2.25
N LEU A 67 -11.10 3.32 -0.93
CA LEU A 67 -12.34 3.65 -0.27
C LEU A 67 -12.58 5.15 -0.17
N THR A 68 -11.57 5.94 -0.40
CA THR A 68 -11.67 7.39 -0.42
C THR A 68 -10.66 7.94 -1.43
N ASP A 69 -10.97 9.09 -1.99
CA ASP A 69 -10.02 9.80 -2.84
C ASP A 69 -9.16 10.79 -2.06
N GLU A 70 -9.42 10.91 -0.76
CA GLU A 70 -8.66 11.83 0.08
C GLU A 70 -7.32 11.21 0.43
N ARG A 71 -6.24 11.80 -0.07
CA ARG A 71 -4.89 11.27 0.14
C ARG A 71 -4.28 11.67 1.47
N THR A 72 -4.73 12.78 2.04
CA THR A 72 -4.21 13.25 3.32
C THR A 72 -4.55 12.23 4.42
N PRO A 73 -3.57 11.82 5.22
CA PRO A 73 -3.86 10.84 6.26
C PRO A 73 -4.70 11.44 7.37
N TYR A 74 -5.43 10.56 8.07
CA TYR A 74 -6.08 10.96 9.29
C TYR A 74 -5.04 11.35 10.34
N PRO A 75 -5.38 12.19 11.30
CA PRO A 75 -4.46 12.47 12.41
C PRO A 75 -4.07 11.15 13.07
N ARG A 76 -2.79 11.01 13.39
CA ARG A 76 -2.31 9.77 14.01
C ARG A 76 -2.84 9.68 15.43
N ALA A 77 -3.16 8.48 15.86
CA ALA A 77 -3.56 8.25 17.24
C ALA A 77 -2.37 8.52 18.14
N LYS A 78 -2.64 9.07 19.31
CA LYS A 78 -1.60 9.26 20.30
C LYS A 78 -1.15 7.92 20.85
N ASN A 79 0.10 7.82 21.24
CA ASN A 79 0.66 6.60 21.84
C ASN A 79 0.70 5.42 20.89
N ARG A 80 0.76 5.67 19.59
CA ARG A 80 0.94 4.59 18.60
C ARG A 80 2.41 4.31 18.42
N ASP A 81 2.71 3.06 18.19
CA ASP A 81 4.08 2.59 18.04
C ASP A 81 4.49 2.35 16.59
N PHE A 82 3.74 2.79 15.67
CA PHE A 82 4.09 2.58 14.26
C PHE A 82 5.13 3.54 13.77
#